data_41370604a1801f7e94a9aed5525c3887
#
_entry.id   41370604a1801f7e94a9aed5525c3887
#
_cell.length_a   1.000
_cell.length_b   1.000
_cell.length_c   1.000
_cell.angle_alpha   90.00
_cell.angle_beta   90.00
_cell.angle_gamma   90.00
#
_symmetry.space_group_name_H-M   'P 1'
#
loop_
_entity.id
_entity.type
_entity.pdbx_description
1 polymer ?
#
loop_
_entity_poly.entity_id
_entity_poly.type
_entity_poly.pdbx_seq_one_letter_code
_entity_poly.pdbx_strand_id
1 'polypeptide(L)'
;ADAVIRRSAEIGSTFCLIHHSSMEELVNKNQRTITRLPDYLAMMREHGLIPGLSAHMPEAILYSDANGYDVETYIQIFNCMGFLMQVEVEGVARIIRNAKKPVMTIKPFAAGRVSPFVGLNFNWSVLRDQDMITMGVMSEAEVHEDVEISFAALERRFPELAGRSSPAKNQAVLQG
;
A
#
# COMPACT_ATOMS: atom_id res chain seq x y z
N ALA A 1 19.64 10.45 -9.49
CA ALA A 1 18.32 9.90 -9.87
C ALA A 1 18.41 9.18 -11.22
N ASP A 2 18.87 9.86 -12.31
CA ASP A 2 18.88 9.30 -13.68
C ASP A 2 19.53 7.91 -13.79
N ALA A 3 20.73 7.70 -13.24
CA ALA A 3 21.40 6.40 -13.28
C ALA A 3 20.59 5.26 -12.61
N VAL A 4 19.83 5.55 -11.56
CA VAL A 4 18.98 4.56 -10.88
C VAL A 4 17.74 4.27 -11.74
N ILE A 5 17.11 5.30 -12.28
CA ILE A 5 15.93 5.18 -13.15
C ILE A 5 16.28 4.37 -14.39
N ARG A 6 17.39 4.71 -15.07
CA ARG A 6 17.90 3.96 -16.21
C ARG A 6 18.18 2.49 -15.86
N ARG A 7 18.85 2.25 -14.73
CA ARG A 7 19.12 0.87 -14.28
C ARG A 7 17.85 0.09 -14.03
N SER A 8 16.81 0.70 -13.48
CA SER A 8 15.51 0.07 -13.31
C SER A 8 14.88 -0.35 -14.65
N ALA A 9 14.99 0.48 -15.67
CA ALA A 9 14.52 0.13 -17.02
C ALA A 9 15.34 -1.02 -17.62
N GLU A 10 16.69 -0.98 -17.51
CA GLU A 10 17.58 -2.01 -18.02
C GLU A 10 17.32 -3.41 -17.45
N ILE A 11 16.91 -3.51 -16.19
CA ILE A 11 16.55 -4.78 -15.54
C ILE A 11 15.12 -5.23 -15.83
N GLY A 12 14.36 -4.50 -16.66
CA GLY A 12 13.02 -4.87 -17.08
C GLY A 12 11.91 -4.48 -16.12
N SER A 13 12.13 -3.49 -15.23
CA SER A 13 11.04 -2.96 -14.39
C SER A 13 9.96 -2.31 -15.23
N THR A 14 8.69 -2.51 -14.87
CA THR A 14 7.55 -1.83 -15.48
C THR A 14 7.24 -0.53 -14.76
N PHE A 15 7.24 -0.56 -13.43
CA PHE A 15 6.97 0.59 -12.59
C PHE A 15 8.24 1.13 -11.94
N CYS A 16 8.29 2.43 -11.74
CA CYS A 16 9.30 3.10 -10.94
C CYS A 16 8.64 4.09 -9.98
N LEU A 17 8.83 3.85 -8.68
CA LEU A 17 8.25 4.70 -7.64
C LEU A 17 9.36 5.34 -6.82
N ILE A 18 9.26 6.65 -6.60
CA ILE A 18 10.20 7.35 -5.71
C ILE A 18 9.96 6.85 -4.29
N HIS A 19 11.01 6.34 -3.66
CA HIS A 19 10.93 5.79 -2.31
C HIS A 19 10.59 6.88 -1.28
N HIS A 20 9.82 6.50 -0.24
CA HIS A 20 9.29 7.43 0.76
C HIS A 20 10.35 8.37 1.36
N SER A 21 11.55 7.88 1.66
CA SER A 21 12.61 8.71 2.26
C SER A 21 13.03 9.89 1.37
N SER A 22 13.12 9.67 0.06
CA SER A 22 13.42 10.74 -0.90
C SER A 22 12.20 11.57 -1.25
N MET A 23 11.04 10.90 -1.36
CA MET A 23 9.78 11.56 -1.74
C MET A 23 9.31 12.55 -0.68
N GLU A 24 9.37 12.17 0.59
CA GLU A 24 8.90 13.00 1.70
C GLU A 24 9.77 14.25 1.92
N GLU A 25 11.08 14.18 1.59
CA GLU A 25 11.97 15.36 1.59
C GLU A 25 11.61 16.39 0.51
N LEU A 26 10.94 15.96 -0.56
CA LEU A 26 10.51 16.85 -1.64
C LEU A 26 9.17 17.54 -1.35
N VAL A 27 8.43 17.11 -0.32
CA VAL A 27 7.13 17.68 0.02
C VAL A 27 7.28 19.09 0.60
N ASN A 28 6.69 20.06 -0.08
CA ASN A 28 6.59 21.44 0.40
C ASN A 28 5.18 21.71 0.91
N LYS A 29 4.98 21.62 2.23
CA LYS A 29 3.67 21.82 2.87
C LYS A 29 3.16 23.24 2.73
N ASN A 30 4.05 24.25 2.71
CA ASN A 30 3.65 25.64 2.59
C ASN A 30 3.05 25.95 1.22
N GLN A 31 3.67 25.41 0.16
CA GLN A 31 3.23 25.58 -1.22
C GLN A 31 2.25 24.50 -1.67
N ARG A 32 2.08 23.44 -0.88
CA ARG A 32 1.28 22.25 -1.22
C ARG A 32 1.72 21.61 -2.54
N THR A 33 3.03 21.50 -2.72
CA THR A 33 3.68 20.94 -3.92
C THR A 33 4.69 19.88 -3.53
N ILE A 34 5.17 19.12 -4.53
CA ILE A 34 6.29 18.20 -4.40
C ILE A 34 7.40 18.71 -5.30
N THR A 35 8.45 19.21 -4.67
CA THR A 35 9.55 19.92 -5.35
C THR A 35 10.22 19.01 -6.38
N ARG A 36 10.43 19.51 -7.61
CA ARG A 36 11.07 18.79 -8.72
C ARG A 36 10.43 17.44 -9.12
N LEU A 37 9.25 17.12 -8.60
CA LEU A 37 8.58 15.88 -8.97
C LEU A 37 8.36 15.76 -10.49
N PRO A 38 7.90 16.81 -11.21
CA PRO A 38 7.74 16.72 -12.67
C PRO A 38 9.00 16.29 -13.41
N ASP A 39 10.19 16.74 -12.97
CA ASP A 39 11.47 16.37 -13.58
C ASP A 39 11.73 14.85 -13.46
N TYR A 40 11.50 14.30 -12.28
CA TYR A 40 11.69 12.86 -12.03
C TYR A 40 10.67 11.99 -12.78
N LEU A 41 9.42 12.44 -12.86
CA LEU A 41 8.39 11.71 -13.61
C LEU A 41 8.70 11.68 -15.10
N ALA A 42 9.15 12.83 -15.67
CA ALA A 42 9.59 12.92 -17.05
C ALA A 42 10.74 11.93 -17.34
N MET A 43 11.78 11.92 -16.49
CA MET A 43 12.88 10.95 -16.60
C MET A 43 12.40 9.50 -16.61
N MET A 44 11.43 9.14 -15.74
CA MET A 44 10.89 7.79 -15.71
C MET A 44 10.17 7.46 -17.03
N ARG A 45 9.34 8.38 -17.54
CA ARG A 45 8.66 8.23 -18.84
C ARG A 45 9.63 8.10 -20.01
N GLU A 46 10.69 8.90 -20.04
CA GLU A 46 11.75 8.84 -21.07
C GLU A 46 12.43 7.47 -21.14
N HIS A 47 12.54 6.78 -20.01
CA HIS A 47 13.06 5.42 -19.93
C HIS A 47 11.99 4.33 -20.10
N GLY A 48 10.75 4.69 -20.46
CA GLY A 48 9.65 3.74 -20.69
C GLY A 48 9.04 3.16 -19.42
N LEU A 49 9.32 3.74 -18.25
CA LEU A 49 8.80 3.31 -16.98
C LEU A 49 7.46 3.99 -16.64
N ILE A 50 6.62 3.30 -15.91
CA ILE A 50 5.37 3.82 -15.37
C ILE A 50 5.65 4.47 -14.01
N PRO A 51 5.49 5.80 -13.86
CA PRO A 51 5.85 6.49 -12.62
C PRO A 51 4.79 6.35 -11.55
N GLY A 52 5.24 6.29 -10.30
CA GLY A 52 4.39 6.35 -9.12
C GLY A 52 5.11 7.01 -7.94
N LEU A 53 4.41 7.14 -6.83
CA LEU A 53 4.95 7.68 -5.58
C LEU A 53 4.80 6.67 -4.45
N SER A 54 5.82 6.57 -3.60
CA SER A 54 5.76 5.79 -2.37
C SER A 54 5.96 6.72 -1.17
N ALA A 55 4.99 6.79 -0.26
CA ALA A 55 5.07 7.64 0.91
C ALA A 55 4.39 7.05 2.15
N HIS A 56 4.88 7.42 3.32
CA HIS A 56 4.13 7.30 4.57
C HIS A 56 3.27 8.55 4.80
N MET A 57 3.69 9.67 4.23
CA MET A 57 3.06 10.98 4.30
C MET A 57 1.90 11.07 3.29
N PRO A 58 0.64 11.15 3.73
CA PRO A 58 -0.50 11.16 2.80
C PRO A 58 -0.62 12.43 1.97
N GLU A 59 0.12 13.49 2.31
CA GLU A 59 0.26 14.69 1.50
C GLU A 59 0.82 14.39 0.10
N ALA A 60 1.56 13.28 -0.07
CA ALA A 60 2.02 12.85 -1.39
C ALA A 60 0.85 12.64 -2.37
N ILE A 61 -0.21 11.96 -1.93
CA ILE A 61 -1.42 11.76 -2.72
C ILE A 61 -2.14 13.09 -2.92
N LEU A 62 -2.39 13.83 -1.83
CA LEU A 62 -3.16 15.07 -1.86
C LEU A 62 -2.54 16.11 -2.80
N TYR A 63 -1.22 16.29 -2.71
CA TYR A 63 -0.54 17.31 -3.53
C TYR A 63 -0.35 16.84 -4.96
N SER A 64 -0.14 15.54 -5.17
CA SER A 64 -0.07 14.99 -6.53
C SER A 64 -1.39 15.17 -7.27
N ASP A 65 -2.49 14.81 -6.64
CA ASP A 65 -3.83 14.95 -7.22
C ASP A 65 -4.24 16.40 -7.44
N ALA A 66 -3.88 17.30 -6.50
CA ALA A 66 -4.20 18.72 -6.60
C ALA A 66 -3.43 19.42 -7.72
N ASN A 67 -2.16 19.07 -7.93
CA ASN A 67 -1.30 19.65 -8.95
C ASN A 67 -1.34 18.92 -10.30
N GLY A 68 -2.03 17.78 -10.39
CA GLY A 68 -2.16 17.00 -11.63
C GLY A 68 -0.84 16.41 -12.10
N TYR A 69 0.02 15.95 -11.19
CA TYR A 69 1.28 15.32 -11.57
C TYR A 69 1.06 14.02 -12.35
N ASP A 70 1.95 13.74 -13.29
CA ASP A 70 1.87 12.57 -14.20
C ASP A 70 2.29 11.26 -13.50
N VAL A 71 1.52 10.83 -12.51
CA VAL A 71 1.68 9.55 -11.81
C VAL A 71 0.56 8.60 -12.15
N GLU A 72 0.82 7.28 -12.09
CA GLU A 72 -0.20 6.26 -12.35
C GLU A 72 -0.65 5.53 -11.09
N THR A 73 0.13 5.55 -10.03
CA THR A 73 -0.21 4.86 -8.77
C THR A 73 0.47 5.49 -7.57
N TYR A 74 -0.08 5.22 -6.41
CA TYR A 74 0.48 5.59 -5.12
C TYR A 74 0.74 4.36 -4.26
N ILE A 75 1.84 4.35 -3.51
CA ILE A 75 2.02 3.48 -2.35
C ILE A 75 1.78 4.31 -1.10
N GLN A 76 0.86 3.85 -0.24
CA GLN A 76 0.51 4.50 1.02
C GLN A 76 0.51 3.48 2.15
N ILE A 77 1.16 3.82 3.27
CA ILE A 77 1.02 3.00 4.48
C ILE A 77 -0.40 3.10 5.03
N PHE A 78 -1.01 1.93 5.31
CA PHE A 78 -2.36 1.88 5.84
C PHE A 78 -2.59 0.61 6.66
N ASN A 79 -2.95 0.76 7.92
CA ASN A 79 -3.29 -0.34 8.83
C ASN A 79 -4.20 0.15 9.96
N CYS A 80 -4.91 -0.76 10.60
CA CYS A 80 -5.88 -0.45 11.65
C CYS A 80 -5.27 0.08 12.96
N MET A 81 -3.95 -0.02 13.14
CA MET A 81 -3.26 0.46 14.34
C MET A 81 -2.66 1.86 14.19
N GLY A 82 -2.71 2.46 13.00
CA GLY A 82 -1.99 3.71 12.72
C GLY A 82 -0.45 3.55 12.75
N PHE A 83 0.05 2.30 12.71
CA PHE A 83 1.48 2.03 12.80
C PHE A 83 2.24 2.67 11.64
N LEU A 84 3.21 3.55 11.96
CA LEU A 84 4.00 4.39 11.05
C LEU A 84 3.15 5.31 10.15
N MET A 85 1.87 5.47 10.42
CA MET A 85 1.03 6.46 9.77
C MET A 85 1.25 7.82 10.44
N GLN A 86 1.26 8.88 9.64
CA GLN A 86 1.57 10.25 10.14
C GLN A 86 0.31 11.04 10.51
N VAL A 87 -0.86 10.51 10.16
CA VAL A 87 -2.17 11.06 10.52
C VAL A 87 -3.09 9.91 10.94
N GLU A 88 -4.25 10.25 11.48
CA GLU A 88 -5.24 9.30 11.97
C GLU A 88 -5.69 8.34 10.85
N VAL A 89 -6.03 7.12 11.26
CA VAL A 89 -6.42 6.03 10.34
C VAL A 89 -7.57 6.45 9.42
N GLU A 90 -8.59 7.11 9.97
CA GLU A 90 -9.75 7.60 9.23
C GLU A 90 -9.39 8.72 8.24
N GLY A 91 -8.38 9.52 8.59
CA GLY A 91 -7.84 10.56 7.71
C GLY A 91 -7.20 9.94 6.46
N VAL A 92 -6.34 8.95 6.64
CA VAL A 92 -5.72 8.21 5.52
C VAL A 92 -6.76 7.44 4.71
N ALA A 93 -7.71 6.77 5.37
CA ALA A 93 -8.81 6.07 4.70
C ALA A 93 -9.58 7.00 3.75
N ARG A 94 -9.90 8.22 4.21
CA ARG A 94 -10.58 9.23 3.39
C ARG A 94 -9.74 9.67 2.20
N ILE A 95 -8.43 9.83 2.39
CA ILE A 95 -7.50 10.20 1.31
C ILE A 95 -7.45 9.09 0.25
N ILE A 96 -7.31 7.83 0.66
CA ILE A 96 -7.32 6.67 -0.26
C ILE A 96 -8.65 6.65 -1.06
N ARG A 97 -9.79 6.78 -0.38
CA ARG A 97 -11.11 6.77 -1.01
C ARG A 97 -11.29 7.86 -2.08
N ASN A 98 -10.64 9.01 -1.92
CA ASN A 98 -10.74 10.15 -2.82
C ASN A 98 -9.57 10.30 -3.80
N ALA A 99 -8.56 9.43 -3.73
CA ALA A 99 -7.40 9.48 -4.61
C ALA A 99 -7.82 9.30 -6.08
N LYS A 100 -7.23 10.08 -6.98
CA LYS A 100 -7.55 10.03 -8.42
C LYS A 100 -6.97 8.81 -9.13
N LYS A 101 -5.91 8.23 -8.57
CA LYS A 101 -5.21 7.06 -9.11
C LYS A 101 -5.36 5.86 -8.16
N PRO A 102 -5.10 4.63 -8.63
CA PRO A 102 -5.04 3.46 -7.76
C PRO A 102 -4.04 3.64 -6.62
N VAL A 103 -4.40 3.17 -5.44
CA VAL A 103 -3.54 3.18 -4.26
C VAL A 103 -3.16 1.74 -3.90
N MET A 104 -1.87 1.48 -3.79
CA MET A 104 -1.32 0.25 -3.24
C MET A 104 -1.02 0.48 -1.77
N THR A 105 -1.78 -0.14 -0.87
CA THR A 105 -1.51 -0.05 0.56
C THR A 105 -0.40 -0.99 0.98
N ILE A 106 0.39 -0.58 1.96
CA ILE A 106 1.48 -1.38 2.53
C ILE A 106 1.34 -1.48 4.05
N LYS A 107 2.01 -2.50 4.63
CA LYS A 107 2.06 -2.80 6.07
C LYS A 107 0.68 -3.04 6.70
N PRO A 108 -0.21 -3.84 6.06
CA PRO A 108 -1.53 -4.13 6.60
C PRO A 108 -1.47 -4.81 7.97
N PHE A 109 -0.39 -5.52 8.27
CA PHE A 109 -0.18 -6.28 9.51
C PHE A 109 0.60 -5.48 10.59
N ALA A 110 0.85 -4.19 10.37
CA ALA A 110 1.55 -3.32 11.33
C ALA A 110 2.86 -3.96 11.88
N ALA A 111 3.68 -4.55 10.99
CA ALA A 111 4.89 -5.30 11.32
C ALA A 111 4.63 -6.48 12.29
N GLY A 112 3.61 -7.28 12.00
CA GLY A 112 3.25 -8.49 12.76
C GLY A 112 2.47 -8.24 14.05
N ARG A 113 2.02 -7.00 14.29
CA ARG A 113 1.18 -6.65 15.47
C ARG A 113 -0.29 -6.97 15.26
N VAL A 114 -0.70 -7.13 14.02
CA VAL A 114 -2.07 -7.41 13.60
C VAL A 114 -2.07 -8.75 12.86
N SER A 115 -3.02 -9.63 13.20
CA SER A 115 -3.16 -10.89 12.46
C SER A 115 -3.60 -10.63 11.02
N PRO A 116 -3.27 -11.53 10.08
CA PRO A 116 -3.70 -11.41 8.69
C PRO A 116 -5.21 -11.23 8.56
N PHE A 117 -6.00 -12.02 9.30
CA PHE A 117 -7.45 -11.91 9.28
C PHE A 117 -7.95 -10.51 9.61
N VAL A 118 -7.45 -9.89 10.68
CA VAL A 118 -7.86 -8.52 11.06
C VAL A 118 -7.35 -7.49 10.06
N GLY A 119 -6.06 -7.58 9.71
CA GLY A 119 -5.43 -6.58 8.84
C GLY A 119 -6.02 -6.54 7.44
N LEU A 120 -6.28 -7.69 6.83
CA LEU A 120 -6.83 -7.77 5.48
C LEU A 120 -8.31 -7.38 5.44
N ASN A 121 -9.14 -7.89 6.37
CA ASN A 121 -10.54 -7.47 6.45
C ASN A 121 -10.67 -5.96 6.65
N PHE A 122 -9.85 -5.38 7.53
CA PHE A 122 -9.82 -3.93 7.71
C PHE A 122 -9.45 -3.19 6.42
N ASN A 123 -8.36 -3.59 5.75
CA ASN A 123 -7.93 -2.92 4.52
C ASN A 123 -9.00 -3.03 3.43
N TRP A 124 -9.51 -4.22 3.14
CA TRP A 124 -10.53 -4.43 2.11
C TRP A 124 -11.86 -3.73 2.40
N SER A 125 -12.17 -3.42 3.66
CA SER A 125 -13.36 -2.63 4.00
C SER A 125 -13.26 -1.16 3.55
N VAL A 126 -12.05 -0.66 3.31
CA VAL A 126 -11.78 0.73 2.93
C VAL A 126 -11.43 0.86 1.46
N LEU A 127 -10.68 -0.08 0.90
CA LEU A 127 -10.13 -0.01 -0.45
C LEU A 127 -11.22 -0.04 -1.52
N ARG A 128 -10.92 0.58 -2.66
CA ARG A 128 -11.78 0.59 -3.86
C ARG A 128 -11.38 -0.57 -4.78
N ASP A 129 -12.20 -0.92 -5.74
CA ASP A 129 -11.98 -2.03 -6.68
C ASP A 129 -10.65 -1.91 -7.46
N GLN A 130 -10.15 -0.69 -7.64
CA GLN A 130 -8.87 -0.42 -8.32
C GLN A 130 -7.66 -0.42 -7.42
N ASP A 131 -7.86 -0.49 -6.09
CA ASP A 131 -6.77 -0.41 -5.11
C ASP A 131 -6.18 -1.80 -4.82
N MET A 132 -4.99 -1.81 -4.24
CA MET A 132 -4.21 -3.03 -4.02
C MET A 132 -3.67 -3.07 -2.58
N ILE A 133 -3.37 -4.29 -2.11
CA ILE A 133 -2.65 -4.51 -0.86
C ILE A 133 -1.31 -5.18 -1.17
N THR A 134 -0.23 -4.62 -0.63
CA THR A 134 1.07 -5.30 -0.61
C THR A 134 1.38 -5.75 0.80
N MET A 135 1.65 -7.03 0.96
CA MET A 135 1.97 -7.67 2.23
C MET A 135 3.29 -8.41 2.15
N GLY A 136 3.99 -8.50 3.28
CA GLY A 136 5.17 -9.32 3.42
C GLY A 136 4.78 -10.71 3.93
N VAL A 137 5.29 -11.74 3.27
CA VAL A 137 5.08 -13.15 3.63
C VAL A 137 6.42 -13.86 3.77
N MET A 138 6.49 -14.89 4.59
CA MET A 138 7.71 -15.66 4.87
C MET A 138 7.65 -17.09 4.34
N SER A 139 6.48 -17.53 3.87
CA SER A 139 6.27 -18.89 3.35
C SER A 139 5.14 -18.93 2.32
N GLU A 140 5.14 -19.98 1.50
CA GLU A 140 4.07 -20.27 0.55
C GLU A 140 2.72 -20.44 1.25
N ALA A 141 2.71 -21.09 2.43
CA ALA A 141 1.50 -21.25 3.22
C ALA A 141 0.88 -19.91 3.66
N GLU A 142 1.72 -18.91 3.97
CA GLU A 142 1.24 -17.57 4.28
C GLU A 142 0.64 -16.88 3.06
N VAL A 143 1.22 -17.07 1.88
CA VAL A 143 0.64 -16.54 0.63
C VAL A 143 -0.78 -17.10 0.44
N HIS A 144 -0.95 -18.41 0.53
CA HIS A 144 -2.27 -19.03 0.35
C HIS A 144 -3.28 -18.57 1.39
N GLU A 145 -2.87 -18.46 2.66
CA GLU A 145 -3.72 -17.94 3.73
C GLU A 145 -4.16 -16.50 3.48
N ASP A 146 -3.21 -15.62 3.16
CA ASP A 146 -3.48 -14.19 2.96
C ASP A 146 -4.36 -13.94 1.73
N VAL A 147 -4.17 -14.72 0.67
CA VAL A 147 -5.01 -14.70 -0.54
C VAL A 147 -6.42 -15.15 -0.22
N GLU A 148 -6.59 -16.30 0.51
CA GLU A 148 -7.89 -16.79 0.92
C GLU A 148 -8.64 -15.80 1.82
N ILE A 149 -7.95 -15.22 2.81
CA ILE A 149 -8.55 -14.19 3.67
C ILE A 149 -8.99 -12.97 2.85
N SER A 150 -8.19 -12.55 1.87
CA SER A 150 -8.51 -11.43 1.00
C SER A 150 -9.76 -11.69 0.16
N PHE A 151 -9.86 -12.84 -0.49
CA PHE A 151 -11.05 -13.20 -1.25
C PHE A 151 -12.29 -13.34 -0.35
N ALA A 152 -12.14 -13.98 0.81
CA ALA A 152 -13.22 -14.11 1.78
C ALA A 152 -13.75 -12.74 2.24
N ALA A 153 -12.85 -11.77 2.48
CA ALA A 153 -13.22 -10.41 2.84
C ALA A 153 -14.00 -9.70 1.72
N LEU A 154 -13.55 -9.82 0.48
CA LEU A 154 -14.20 -9.25 -0.70
C LEU A 154 -15.58 -9.89 -0.97
N GLU A 155 -15.69 -11.20 -0.80
CA GLU A 155 -16.92 -11.98 -0.99
C GLU A 155 -17.86 -11.96 0.23
N ARG A 156 -17.44 -11.34 1.35
CA ARG A 156 -18.19 -11.27 2.62
C ARG A 156 -18.54 -12.65 3.18
N ARG A 157 -17.62 -13.58 3.08
CA ARG A 157 -17.71 -14.93 3.67
C ARG A 157 -16.64 -15.15 4.74
N PHE A 158 -16.74 -16.23 5.46
CA PHE A 158 -15.67 -16.66 6.36
C PHE A 158 -14.57 -17.38 5.56
N PRO A 159 -13.25 -17.12 5.82
CA PRO A 159 -12.17 -17.79 5.10
C PRO A 159 -12.05 -19.27 5.47
N GLU A 160 -11.76 -20.10 4.49
CA GLU A 160 -11.49 -21.53 4.66
C GLU A 160 -9.99 -21.73 4.95
N LEU A 161 -9.60 -21.60 6.22
CA LEU A 161 -8.21 -21.73 6.65
C LEU A 161 -7.89 -23.15 7.09
N ALA A 162 -6.92 -23.78 6.44
CA ALA A 162 -6.30 -25.01 6.93
C ALA A 162 -5.46 -24.66 8.17
N GLY A 163 -6.03 -24.94 9.33
CA GLY A 163 -5.63 -24.58 10.67
C GLY A 163 -4.17 -24.24 10.95
N ARG A 164 -3.90 -22.97 11.21
CA ARG A 164 -2.70 -22.48 11.92
C ARG A 164 -2.84 -22.56 13.44
N SER A 165 -4.04 -22.77 13.96
CA SER A 165 -4.25 -22.85 15.40
C SER A 165 -3.81 -24.22 15.91
N SER A 166 -3.11 -24.19 17.04
CA SER A 166 -2.80 -25.42 17.79
C SER A 166 -4.09 -26.25 17.93
N PRO A 167 -4.06 -27.53 17.59
CA PRO A 167 -5.24 -28.42 17.71
C PRO A 167 -5.93 -28.36 19.09
N ALA A 168 -5.15 -28.12 20.14
CA ALA A 168 -5.65 -27.95 21.50
C ALA A 168 -6.47 -26.67 21.74
N LYS A 169 -6.17 -25.58 21.03
CA LYS A 169 -6.93 -24.32 21.13
C LYS A 169 -8.27 -24.39 20.37
N ASN A 170 -8.31 -25.06 19.23
CA ASN A 170 -9.55 -25.20 18.46
C ASN A 170 -10.59 -26.08 19.15
N GLN A 171 -10.16 -27.12 19.87
CA GLN A 171 -11.08 -27.98 20.63
C GLN A 171 -11.69 -27.23 21.82
N ALA A 172 -10.97 -26.34 22.47
CA ALA A 172 -11.48 -25.56 23.60
C ALA A 172 -12.55 -24.52 23.20
N VAL A 173 -12.43 -23.95 21.99
CA VAL A 173 -13.39 -22.93 21.49
C VAL A 173 -14.68 -23.55 20.95
N LEU A 174 -14.62 -24.79 20.46
CA LEU A 174 -15.79 -25.50 19.91
C LEU A 174 -16.60 -26.28 20.97
N GLN A 175 -16.10 -26.35 22.21
CA GLN A 175 -16.77 -27.05 23.32
C GLN A 175 -17.35 -26.09 24.39
N GLY A 176 -17.25 -24.80 24.19
CA GLY A 176 -17.91 -23.75 24.98
C GLY A 176 -19.11 -23.19 24.23
#